data_777774a59a9c9f5e274e8889b6ad0fe4
#
_entry.id   777774a59a9c9f5e274e8889b6ad0fe4
#
_cell.length_a   1.000
_cell.length_b   1.000
_cell.length_c   1.000
_cell.angle_alpha   90.00
_cell.angle_beta   90.00
_cell.angle_gamma   90.00
#
_symmetry.space_group_name_H-M   'P 1'
#
loop_
_entity.id
_entity.type
_entity.pdbx_description
1 polymer ?
#
loop_
_entity_poly.entity_id
_entity_poly.type
_entity_poly.pdbx_seq_one_letter_code
_entity_poly.pdbx_strand_id
1 'polypeptide(L)'
;APFNWIQPTSKNDSVKISDGWYACGYDVYMAHEIAKKMGKKLKVVKVDWDGLLPALTSGKIDAIIAGMSATSERKQAIDFTDNYYTSNIVIVTKKNGKYSEASKLEDFSGAKITGQLSTIHYDLIDQIPEVKKETALEDFSSMVSALNAGKIDGYISEKPSAMAVVSTNPNLKYIEFEDNKGFEFSQEEIAISIGIKKGSSIKDEINEALATISEETRNQIMDKAVKNQLAINN
;
A
#
# COMPACT_ATOMS: atom_id res chain seq x y z
N ALA A 1 -0.14 -5.63 -4.60
CA ALA A 1 -1.60 -5.74 -4.61
C ALA A 1 -2.16 -5.63 -3.18
N PRO A 2 -3.35 -5.17 -3.01
CA PRO A 2 -4.37 -4.88 -4.02
C PRO A 2 -4.31 -3.45 -4.57
N PHE A 3 -3.44 -2.59 -4.05
CA PHE A 3 -3.34 -1.21 -4.51
C PHE A 3 -2.96 -1.15 -5.99
N ASN A 4 -1.87 -1.79 -6.38
CA ASN A 4 -1.51 -1.90 -7.77
C ASN A 4 -0.68 -3.17 -8.06
N TRP A 5 -0.77 -3.67 -9.29
CA TRP A 5 0.05 -4.75 -9.84
C TRP A 5 0.07 -4.69 -11.36
N ILE A 6 0.96 -5.47 -11.96
CA ILE A 6 0.99 -5.66 -13.41
C ILE A 6 0.60 -7.09 -13.77
N GLN A 7 -0.06 -7.23 -14.93
CA GLN A 7 -0.52 -8.53 -15.44
C GLN A 7 -0.35 -8.61 -16.96
N PRO A 8 -0.23 -9.83 -17.55
CA PRO A 8 -0.05 -9.99 -18.99
C PRO A 8 -1.36 -9.94 -19.80
N THR A 9 -2.49 -9.69 -19.16
CA THR A 9 -3.81 -9.70 -19.81
C THR A 9 -4.54 -8.37 -19.62
N SER A 10 -5.38 -7.99 -20.59
CA SER A 10 -6.23 -6.79 -20.53
C SER A 10 -7.52 -6.95 -19.72
N LYS A 11 -7.59 -7.99 -18.84
CA LYS A 11 -8.74 -8.22 -17.97
C LYS A 11 -8.79 -7.23 -16.80
N ASN A 12 -9.92 -7.21 -16.09
CA ASN A 12 -10.08 -6.50 -14.82
C ASN A 12 -9.94 -4.98 -14.92
N ASP A 13 -10.47 -4.36 -15.98
CA ASP A 13 -10.39 -2.91 -16.23
C ASP A 13 -8.95 -2.35 -16.16
N SER A 14 -7.99 -3.16 -16.58
CA SER A 14 -6.59 -2.82 -16.55
C SER A 14 -6.21 -1.79 -17.62
N VAL A 15 -5.18 -1.01 -17.35
CA VAL A 15 -4.64 0.00 -18.26
C VAL A 15 -3.35 -0.52 -18.91
N LYS A 16 -3.28 -0.50 -20.24
CA LYS A 16 -2.05 -0.89 -20.97
C LYS A 16 -0.89 0.05 -20.63
N ILE A 17 0.25 -0.52 -20.22
CA ILE A 17 1.47 0.24 -19.93
C ILE A 17 2.58 0.00 -20.96
N SER A 18 2.63 -1.19 -21.55
CA SER A 18 3.54 -1.56 -22.64
C SER A 18 2.99 -2.78 -23.38
N ASP A 19 3.67 -3.25 -24.43
CA ASP A 19 3.22 -4.42 -25.16
C ASP A 19 3.23 -5.67 -24.28
N GLY A 20 2.03 -6.29 -24.18
CA GLY A 20 1.81 -7.47 -23.35
C GLY A 20 1.67 -7.22 -21.86
N TRP A 21 1.73 -5.94 -21.37
CA TRP A 21 1.64 -5.64 -19.96
C TRP A 21 0.59 -4.59 -19.62
N TYR A 22 -0.16 -4.81 -18.56
CA TYR A 22 -1.27 -3.99 -18.10
C TYR A 22 -1.16 -3.73 -16.60
N ALA A 23 -1.43 -2.49 -16.18
CA ALA A 23 -1.54 -2.11 -14.80
C ALA A 23 -2.98 -2.29 -14.30
N CYS A 24 -3.12 -2.77 -13.07
CA CYS A 24 -4.38 -3.07 -12.43
C CYS A 24 -4.31 -2.74 -10.93
N GLY A 25 -5.45 -2.69 -10.26
CA GLY A 25 -5.54 -2.48 -8.83
C GLY A 25 -6.30 -1.23 -8.42
N TYR A 26 -6.47 -1.05 -7.12
CA TYR A 26 -7.23 0.05 -6.53
C TYR A 26 -6.74 1.41 -7.03
N ASP A 27 -5.43 1.64 -7.01
CA ASP A 27 -4.81 2.90 -7.46
C ASP A 27 -5.09 3.19 -8.92
N VAL A 28 -5.03 2.15 -9.77
CA VAL A 28 -5.29 2.28 -11.21
C VAL A 28 -6.77 2.58 -11.48
N TYR A 29 -7.68 1.95 -10.73
CA TYR A 29 -9.12 2.23 -10.84
C TYR A 29 -9.44 3.65 -10.37
N MET A 30 -8.87 4.07 -9.24
CA MET A 30 -9.03 5.45 -8.73
C MET A 30 -8.46 6.47 -9.72
N ALA A 31 -7.27 6.22 -10.28
CA ALA A 31 -6.66 7.08 -11.30
C ALA A 31 -7.54 7.22 -12.55
N HIS A 32 -8.18 6.12 -12.98
CA HIS A 32 -9.10 6.12 -14.10
C HIS A 32 -10.34 6.98 -13.83
N GLU A 33 -10.98 6.80 -12.67
CA GLU A 33 -12.16 7.59 -12.28
C GLU A 33 -11.83 9.07 -12.14
N ILE A 34 -10.70 9.41 -11.53
CA ILE A 34 -10.23 10.79 -11.42
C ILE A 34 -9.97 11.41 -12.80
N ALA A 35 -9.19 10.73 -13.65
CA ALA A 35 -8.88 11.25 -14.99
C ALA A 35 -10.15 11.46 -15.84
N LYS A 36 -11.11 10.53 -15.75
CA LYS A 36 -12.42 10.64 -16.41
C LYS A 36 -13.19 11.88 -15.95
N LYS A 37 -13.24 12.14 -14.63
CA LYS A 37 -13.92 13.32 -14.08
C LYS A 37 -13.25 14.64 -14.47
N MET A 38 -11.92 14.61 -14.58
CA MET A 38 -11.13 15.76 -15.06
C MET A 38 -11.17 15.93 -16.59
N GLY A 39 -11.81 15.03 -17.35
CA GLY A 39 -11.81 15.05 -18.82
C GLY A 39 -10.42 14.79 -19.43
N LYS A 40 -9.51 14.14 -18.70
CA LYS A 40 -8.14 13.86 -19.09
C LYS A 40 -7.94 12.39 -19.49
N LYS A 41 -6.93 12.12 -20.31
CA LYS A 41 -6.53 10.74 -20.63
C LYS A 41 -5.53 10.24 -19.58
N LEU A 42 -5.79 9.06 -19.04
CA LEU A 42 -4.87 8.38 -18.13
C LEU A 42 -3.73 7.73 -18.91
N LYS A 43 -2.49 8.00 -18.47
CA LYS A 43 -1.30 7.25 -18.85
C LYS A 43 -0.64 6.72 -17.58
N VAL A 44 -0.60 5.41 -17.42
CA VAL A 44 0.08 4.76 -16.29
C VAL A 44 1.55 4.50 -16.64
N VAL A 45 2.45 4.86 -15.75
CA VAL A 45 3.90 4.66 -15.88
C VAL A 45 4.36 3.81 -14.70
N LYS A 46 5.00 2.67 -14.99
CA LYS A 46 5.62 1.84 -13.97
C LYS A 46 6.92 2.50 -13.51
N VAL A 47 7.06 2.68 -12.20
CA VAL A 47 8.26 3.20 -11.53
C VAL A 47 8.45 2.38 -10.26
N ASP A 48 9.69 2.02 -9.92
CA ASP A 48 10.01 1.36 -8.65
C ASP A 48 9.84 2.36 -7.49
N TRP A 49 9.58 1.85 -6.28
CA TRP A 49 9.17 2.67 -5.14
C TRP A 49 10.07 3.87 -4.89
N ASP A 50 11.39 3.66 -4.79
CA ASP A 50 12.36 4.71 -4.51
C ASP A 50 12.53 5.72 -5.67
N GLY A 51 12.07 5.35 -6.86
CA GLY A 51 12.06 6.20 -8.05
C GLY A 51 10.85 7.14 -8.16
N LEU A 52 9.80 6.96 -7.35
CA LEU A 52 8.55 7.71 -7.47
C LEU A 52 8.73 9.22 -7.22
N LEU A 53 9.34 9.61 -6.11
CA LEU A 53 9.59 11.01 -5.79
C LEU A 53 10.49 11.70 -6.83
N PRO A 54 11.63 11.12 -7.22
CA PRO A 54 12.46 11.66 -8.31
C PRO A 54 11.70 11.80 -9.64
N ALA A 55 10.86 10.82 -10.00
CA ALA A 55 10.08 10.88 -11.23
C ALA A 55 9.06 12.03 -11.22
N LEU A 56 8.40 12.27 -10.09
CA LEU A 56 7.45 13.36 -9.91
C LEU A 56 8.15 14.73 -9.93
N THR A 57 9.22 14.90 -9.14
CA THR A 57 9.92 16.18 -9.03
C THR A 57 10.59 16.60 -10.34
N SER A 58 11.09 15.63 -11.13
CA SER A 58 11.65 15.88 -12.47
C SER A 58 10.58 16.13 -13.54
N GLY A 59 9.29 15.91 -13.26
CA GLY A 59 8.20 16.06 -14.23
C GLY A 59 8.08 14.90 -15.22
N LYS A 60 8.70 13.75 -14.94
CA LYS A 60 8.53 12.52 -15.72
C LYS A 60 7.11 11.93 -15.57
N ILE A 61 6.48 12.15 -14.40
CA ILE A 61 5.10 11.86 -14.09
C ILE A 61 4.44 13.09 -13.46
N ASP A 62 3.11 13.21 -13.59
CA ASP A 62 2.34 14.34 -13.08
C ASP A 62 1.79 14.08 -11.67
N ALA A 63 1.59 12.81 -11.31
CA ALA A 63 1.07 12.39 -10.03
C ALA A 63 1.61 11.01 -9.62
N ILE A 64 1.68 10.75 -8.30
CA ILE A 64 1.95 9.44 -7.71
C ILE A 64 0.65 8.93 -7.10
N ILE A 65 0.14 7.79 -7.62
CA ILE A 65 -1.00 7.07 -7.07
C ILE A 65 -0.51 5.63 -6.84
N ALA A 66 0.00 5.37 -5.64
CA ALA A 66 0.77 4.15 -5.36
C ALA A 66 0.65 3.69 -3.89
N GLY A 67 -0.52 3.84 -3.26
CA GLY A 67 -0.68 3.49 -1.85
C GLY A 67 0.22 4.32 -0.92
N MET A 68 0.56 5.55 -1.30
CA MET A 68 1.56 6.37 -0.61
C MET A 68 0.95 7.20 0.51
N SER A 69 1.48 7.04 1.74
CA SER A 69 1.11 7.90 2.87
C SER A 69 1.75 9.29 2.77
N ALA A 70 1.00 10.31 3.17
CA ALA A 70 1.42 11.71 3.15
C ALA A 70 2.24 12.08 4.40
N THR A 71 3.38 11.41 4.61
CA THR A 71 4.24 11.65 5.78
C THR A 71 4.80 13.07 5.81
N SER A 72 5.14 13.55 7.01
CA SER A 72 5.73 14.88 7.20
C SER A 72 7.03 15.06 6.41
N GLU A 73 7.83 14.00 6.29
CA GLU A 73 9.05 14.01 5.48
C GLU A 73 8.75 14.22 4.00
N ARG A 74 7.82 13.45 3.43
CA ARG A 74 7.43 13.55 2.02
C ARG A 74 6.80 14.89 1.69
N LYS A 75 6.01 15.48 2.61
CA LYS A 75 5.42 16.81 2.48
C LYS A 75 6.46 17.94 2.36
N GLN A 76 7.72 17.70 2.73
CA GLN A 76 8.79 18.66 2.47
C GLN A 76 9.15 18.77 0.99
N ALA A 77 9.09 17.64 0.26
CA ALA A 77 9.51 17.55 -1.13
C ALA A 77 8.36 17.71 -2.14
N ILE A 78 7.16 17.22 -1.82
CA ILE A 78 6.00 17.20 -2.69
C ILE A 78 4.74 17.64 -1.95
N ASP A 79 3.67 17.98 -2.68
CA ASP A 79 2.35 18.22 -2.11
C ASP A 79 1.50 16.94 -2.23
N PHE A 80 0.45 16.89 -1.41
CA PHE A 80 -0.51 15.79 -1.42
C PHE A 80 -1.94 16.31 -1.56
N THR A 81 -2.78 15.52 -2.19
CA THR A 81 -4.23 15.72 -2.24
C THR A 81 -4.87 15.34 -0.91
N ASP A 82 -6.19 15.50 -0.82
CA ASP A 82 -6.99 14.83 0.21
C ASP A 82 -6.78 13.32 0.10
N ASN A 83 -6.98 12.60 1.21
CA ASN A 83 -6.80 11.16 1.24
C ASN A 83 -7.88 10.46 0.39
N TYR A 84 -7.46 9.41 -0.31
CA TYR A 84 -8.37 8.57 -1.09
C TYR A 84 -8.57 7.18 -0.49
N TYR A 85 -7.78 6.82 0.52
CA TYR A 85 -7.94 5.60 1.31
C TYR A 85 -7.33 5.75 2.71
N THR A 86 -7.89 5.02 3.69
CA THR A 86 -7.32 4.89 5.04
C THR A 86 -7.43 3.43 5.43
N SER A 87 -6.41 2.88 6.05
CA SER A 87 -6.36 1.48 6.44
C SER A 87 -5.76 1.31 7.84
N ASN A 88 -5.99 0.14 8.43
CA ASN A 88 -5.34 -0.27 9.67
C ASN A 88 -3.96 -0.87 9.40
N ILE A 89 -3.06 -0.73 10.35
CA ILE A 89 -1.74 -1.37 10.35
C ILE A 89 -1.84 -2.72 11.06
N VAL A 90 -1.26 -3.74 10.43
CA VAL A 90 -1.31 -5.13 10.89
C VAL A 90 0.09 -5.76 10.82
N ILE A 91 0.28 -6.89 11.51
CA ILE A 91 1.47 -7.74 11.35
C ILE A 91 1.08 -9.02 10.62
N VAL A 92 1.77 -9.32 9.51
CA VAL A 92 1.63 -10.61 8.82
C VAL A 92 2.64 -11.59 9.41
N THR A 93 2.16 -12.78 9.79
CA THR A 93 2.96 -13.84 10.42
C THR A 93 2.52 -15.23 9.94
N LYS A 94 3.25 -16.28 10.32
CA LYS A 94 2.86 -17.66 10.01
C LYS A 94 1.63 -18.07 10.81
N LYS A 95 0.66 -18.71 10.16
CA LYS A 95 -0.60 -19.18 10.76
C LYS A 95 -0.38 -20.16 11.93
N ASN A 96 0.64 -21.01 11.82
CA ASN A 96 1.00 -22.00 12.84
C ASN A 96 2.37 -21.66 13.46
N GLY A 97 2.76 -20.37 13.48
CA GLY A 97 4.01 -19.89 14.07
C GLY A 97 3.87 -19.52 15.54
N LYS A 98 4.99 -19.20 16.18
CA LYS A 98 5.08 -18.79 17.59
C LYS A 98 4.16 -17.61 17.93
N TYR A 99 3.96 -16.70 16.97
CA TYR A 99 3.23 -15.44 17.15
C TYR A 99 1.82 -15.46 16.58
N SER A 100 1.29 -16.65 16.21
CA SER A 100 -0.03 -16.79 15.57
C SER A 100 -1.20 -16.34 16.44
N GLU A 101 -1.05 -16.42 17.77
CA GLU A 101 -2.09 -16.06 18.74
C GLU A 101 -1.81 -14.72 19.42
N ALA A 102 -0.88 -13.93 18.89
CA ALA A 102 -0.61 -12.58 19.38
C ALA A 102 -1.86 -11.69 19.27
N SER A 103 -2.07 -10.84 20.25
CA SER A 103 -3.22 -9.94 20.35
C SER A 103 -2.83 -8.50 20.69
N LYS A 104 -1.58 -8.26 21.02
CA LYS A 104 -0.99 -6.96 21.36
C LYS A 104 0.47 -6.92 20.95
N LEU A 105 1.07 -5.73 20.87
CA LEU A 105 2.45 -5.56 20.40
C LEU A 105 3.47 -6.28 21.29
N GLU A 106 3.27 -6.31 22.61
CA GLU A 106 4.16 -6.99 23.55
C GLU A 106 4.28 -8.50 23.29
N ASP A 107 3.26 -9.13 22.69
CA ASP A 107 3.29 -10.55 22.35
C ASP A 107 4.33 -10.87 21.28
N PHE A 108 4.81 -9.85 20.54
CA PHE A 108 5.89 -9.95 19.56
C PHE A 108 7.29 -9.68 20.14
N SER A 109 7.42 -9.58 21.48
CA SER A 109 8.74 -9.42 22.11
C SER A 109 9.71 -10.51 21.65
N GLY A 110 10.92 -10.10 21.25
CA GLY A 110 11.96 -10.98 20.71
C GLY A 110 11.72 -11.50 19.28
N ALA A 111 10.60 -11.13 18.62
CA ALA A 111 10.31 -11.50 17.25
C ALA A 111 11.25 -10.79 16.27
N LYS A 112 11.60 -11.47 15.17
CA LYS A 112 12.31 -10.91 14.02
C LYS A 112 11.31 -10.25 13.09
N ILE A 113 11.22 -8.94 13.12
CA ILE A 113 10.24 -8.18 12.35
C ILE A 113 10.96 -7.28 11.33
N THR A 114 10.41 -7.21 10.13
CA THR A 114 10.82 -6.27 9.08
C THR A 114 9.63 -5.44 8.58
N GLY A 115 9.92 -4.50 7.70
CA GLY A 115 8.96 -3.68 6.98
C GLY A 115 9.53 -3.24 5.64
N GLN A 116 8.71 -2.60 4.83
CA GLN A 116 9.17 -2.09 3.54
C GLN A 116 10.09 -0.89 3.75
N LEU A 117 11.18 -0.85 2.97
CA LEU A 117 12.15 0.24 2.97
C LEU A 117 11.47 1.58 2.66
N SER A 118 11.91 2.65 3.35
CA SER A 118 11.41 4.03 3.17
C SER A 118 9.90 4.17 3.39
N THR A 119 9.34 3.41 4.34
CA THR A 119 7.92 3.50 4.71
C THR A 119 7.73 3.55 6.22
N ILE A 120 6.58 4.09 6.66
CA ILE A 120 6.15 4.08 8.06
C ILE A 120 6.13 2.65 8.65
N HIS A 121 5.86 1.64 7.83
CA HIS A 121 5.83 0.25 8.29
C HIS A 121 7.15 -0.18 8.94
N TYR A 122 8.28 0.29 8.41
CA TYR A 122 9.58 -0.02 9.00
C TYR A 122 9.84 0.76 10.29
N ASP A 123 9.38 2.01 10.35
CA ASP A 123 9.57 2.87 11.53
C ASP A 123 8.73 2.40 12.72
N LEU A 124 7.51 1.94 12.46
CA LEU A 124 6.60 1.41 13.50
C LEU A 124 7.14 0.17 14.23
N ILE A 125 8.14 -0.54 13.66
CA ILE A 125 8.75 -1.70 14.32
C ILE A 125 9.30 -1.33 15.70
N ASP A 126 9.83 -0.12 15.88
CA ASP A 126 10.45 0.35 17.11
C ASP A 126 9.45 0.47 18.29
N GLN A 127 8.14 0.38 18.02
CA GLN A 127 7.11 0.34 19.05
C GLN A 127 6.93 -1.06 19.68
N ILE A 128 7.49 -2.11 19.08
CA ILE A 128 7.39 -3.47 19.60
C ILE A 128 8.50 -3.68 20.65
N PRO A 129 8.17 -3.98 21.91
CA PRO A 129 9.18 -4.15 22.96
C PRO A 129 10.16 -5.29 22.63
N GLU A 130 11.46 -5.05 22.84
CA GLU A 130 12.52 -6.06 22.66
C GLU A 130 12.54 -6.74 21.29
N VAL A 131 11.95 -6.12 20.27
CA VAL A 131 11.92 -6.65 18.91
C VAL A 131 13.32 -6.82 18.33
N LYS A 132 13.51 -7.84 17.51
CA LYS A 132 14.68 -7.94 16.63
C LYS A 132 14.33 -7.32 15.29
N LYS A 133 14.61 -6.03 15.14
CA LYS A 133 14.38 -5.28 13.89
C LYS A 133 15.34 -5.76 12.83
N GLU A 134 14.82 -6.47 11.85
CA GLU A 134 15.60 -6.97 10.71
C GLU A 134 15.73 -5.90 9.63
N THR A 135 16.68 -6.06 8.71
CA THR A 135 16.89 -5.11 7.60
C THR A 135 15.61 -4.93 6.78
N ALA A 136 15.27 -3.68 6.46
CA ALA A 136 14.16 -3.35 5.58
C ALA A 136 14.29 -4.03 4.21
N LEU A 137 13.18 -4.43 3.63
CA LEU A 137 13.12 -5.06 2.31
C LEU A 137 12.43 -4.14 1.30
N GLU A 138 12.80 -4.25 0.03
CA GLU A 138 12.33 -3.34 -1.01
C GLU A 138 10.82 -3.50 -1.31
N ASP A 139 10.30 -4.73 -1.25
CA ASP A 139 8.94 -5.05 -1.67
C ASP A 139 8.27 -6.16 -0.83
N PHE A 140 6.95 -6.26 -0.94
CA PHE A 140 6.14 -7.24 -0.23
C PHE A 140 6.44 -8.69 -0.63
N SER A 141 6.82 -8.96 -1.88
CA SER A 141 7.16 -10.31 -2.36
C SER A 141 8.40 -10.83 -1.65
N SER A 142 9.40 -9.96 -1.45
CA SER A 142 10.61 -10.26 -0.69
C SER A 142 10.31 -10.55 0.78
N MET A 143 9.40 -9.77 1.41
CA MET A 143 8.97 -10.00 2.79
C MET A 143 8.22 -11.33 2.94
N VAL A 144 7.29 -11.64 2.03
CA VAL A 144 6.58 -12.94 2.01
C VAL A 144 7.57 -14.11 1.85
N SER A 145 8.54 -13.96 0.97
CA SER A 145 9.59 -14.98 0.75
C SER A 145 10.45 -15.19 2.00
N ALA A 146 10.87 -14.10 2.67
CA ALA A 146 11.65 -14.16 3.90
C ALA A 146 10.85 -14.81 5.05
N LEU A 147 9.55 -14.48 5.16
CA LEU A 147 8.65 -15.05 6.17
C LEU A 147 8.45 -16.56 5.92
N ASN A 148 8.16 -16.98 4.70
CA ASN A 148 8.02 -18.39 4.34
C ASN A 148 9.29 -19.18 4.62
N ALA A 149 10.46 -18.61 4.31
CA ALA A 149 11.77 -19.21 4.58
C ALA A 149 12.15 -19.23 6.08
N GLY A 150 11.39 -18.58 6.96
CA GLY A 150 11.69 -18.51 8.40
C GLY A 150 12.86 -17.59 8.74
N LYS A 151 13.24 -16.68 7.85
CA LYS A 151 14.26 -15.66 8.11
C LYS A 151 13.75 -14.56 9.03
N ILE A 152 12.44 -14.26 8.94
CA ILE A 152 11.71 -13.34 9.80
C ILE A 152 10.50 -14.05 10.41
N ASP A 153 9.98 -13.52 11.50
CA ASP A 153 8.79 -14.03 12.20
C ASP A 153 7.53 -13.28 11.76
N GLY A 154 7.69 -12.07 11.24
CA GLY A 154 6.60 -11.26 10.70
C GLY A 154 7.09 -10.00 10.00
N TYR A 155 6.17 -9.30 9.37
CA TYR A 155 6.40 -7.98 8.80
C TYR A 155 5.16 -7.08 8.97
N ILE A 156 5.39 -5.77 9.05
CA ILE A 156 4.31 -4.78 9.18
C ILE A 156 3.75 -4.46 7.80
N SER A 157 2.44 -4.34 7.72
CA SER A 157 1.69 -4.08 6.48
C SER A 157 0.40 -3.32 6.77
N GLU A 158 -0.17 -2.65 5.78
CA GLU A 158 -1.57 -2.25 5.80
C GLU A 158 -2.50 -3.46 5.56
N LYS A 159 -3.69 -3.41 6.17
CA LYS A 159 -4.66 -4.52 6.16
C LYS A 159 -5.05 -5.01 4.75
N PRO A 160 -5.35 -4.17 3.73
CA PRO A 160 -5.70 -4.68 2.40
C PRO A 160 -4.59 -5.52 1.75
N SER A 161 -3.33 -5.09 1.87
CA SER A 161 -2.18 -5.85 1.35
C SER A 161 -1.99 -7.16 2.10
N ALA A 162 -2.16 -7.15 3.42
CA ALA A 162 -2.12 -8.36 4.24
C ALA A 162 -3.24 -9.35 3.85
N MET A 163 -4.47 -8.87 3.64
CA MET A 163 -5.60 -9.70 3.16
C MET A 163 -5.29 -10.34 1.82
N ALA A 164 -4.74 -9.58 0.88
CA ALA A 164 -4.36 -10.08 -0.44
C ALA A 164 -3.28 -11.17 -0.35
N VAL A 165 -2.25 -10.98 0.48
CA VAL A 165 -1.20 -11.97 0.70
C VAL A 165 -1.75 -13.24 1.34
N VAL A 166 -2.52 -13.14 2.40
CA VAL A 166 -3.05 -14.29 3.15
C VAL A 166 -3.99 -15.12 2.28
N SER A 167 -4.76 -14.51 1.39
CA SER A 167 -5.66 -15.21 0.48
C SER A 167 -4.94 -16.13 -0.50
N THR A 168 -3.70 -15.81 -0.88
CA THR A 168 -2.85 -16.60 -1.79
C THR A 168 -1.79 -17.44 -1.07
N ASN A 169 -1.62 -17.25 0.25
CA ASN A 169 -0.66 -17.96 1.08
C ASN A 169 -1.37 -18.53 2.32
N PRO A 170 -2.00 -19.70 2.23
CA PRO A 170 -2.86 -20.25 3.29
C PRO A 170 -2.12 -20.60 4.59
N ASN A 171 -0.79 -20.64 4.58
CA ASN A 171 0.08 -20.81 5.75
C ASN A 171 0.41 -19.51 6.48
N LEU A 172 -0.03 -18.36 5.96
CA LEU A 172 0.11 -17.05 6.58
C LEU A 172 -1.21 -16.57 7.17
N LYS A 173 -1.13 -15.68 8.12
CA LYS A 173 -2.23 -14.90 8.68
C LYS A 173 -1.77 -13.49 8.96
N TYR A 174 -2.68 -12.56 9.14
CA TYR A 174 -2.36 -11.25 9.73
C TYR A 174 -2.99 -11.14 11.12
N ILE A 175 -2.33 -10.36 11.97
CA ILE A 175 -2.81 -9.99 13.30
C ILE A 175 -3.25 -8.54 13.22
N GLU A 176 -4.52 -8.30 13.48
CA GLU A 176 -5.12 -6.98 13.68
C GLU A 176 -5.28 -6.75 15.18
N PHE A 177 -4.94 -5.58 15.62
CA PHE A 177 -4.98 -5.23 17.04
C PHE A 177 -6.27 -4.47 17.36
N GLU A 178 -6.82 -4.73 18.55
CA GLU A 178 -7.86 -3.90 19.13
C GLU A 178 -7.31 -2.54 19.54
N ASP A 179 -8.20 -1.57 19.77
CA ASP A 179 -7.85 -0.23 20.20
C ASP A 179 -6.92 -0.26 21.44
N ASN A 180 -5.87 0.56 21.40
CA ASN A 180 -4.84 0.68 22.44
C ASN A 180 -3.96 -0.57 22.68
N LYS A 181 -4.01 -1.58 21.80
CA LYS A 181 -3.13 -2.78 21.87
C LYS A 181 -2.18 -2.89 20.68
N GLY A 182 -2.37 -2.06 19.67
CA GLY A 182 -1.59 -2.00 18.44
C GLY A 182 -0.65 -0.80 18.37
N PHE A 183 -0.23 -0.52 17.15
CA PHE A 183 0.65 0.60 16.86
C PHE A 183 0.00 1.95 17.13
N GLU A 184 0.78 2.88 17.66
CA GLU A 184 0.41 4.29 17.76
C GLU A 184 0.87 5.03 16.50
N PHE A 185 -0.06 5.70 15.84
CA PHE A 185 0.18 6.53 14.65
C PHE A 185 -0.91 7.61 14.56
N SER A 186 -0.61 8.71 13.90
CA SER A 186 -1.63 9.69 13.56
C SER A 186 -2.44 9.21 12.35
N GLN A 187 -3.70 9.62 12.27
CA GLN A 187 -4.54 9.32 11.09
C GLN A 187 -3.93 9.84 9.78
N GLU A 188 -3.17 10.94 9.85
CA GLU A 188 -2.47 11.51 8.69
C GLU A 188 -1.34 10.60 8.19
N GLU A 189 -0.66 9.89 9.09
CA GLU A 189 0.47 9.03 8.73
C GLU A 189 0.05 7.75 8.01
N ILE A 190 -1.19 7.29 8.24
CA ILE A 190 -1.75 6.11 7.56
C ILE A 190 -2.70 6.48 6.43
N ALA A 191 -3.06 7.76 6.28
CA ALA A 191 -3.88 8.23 5.19
C ALA A 191 -3.11 8.16 3.87
N ILE A 192 -3.69 7.47 2.90
CA ILE A 192 -3.12 7.31 1.56
C ILE A 192 -3.64 8.44 0.67
N SER A 193 -2.72 9.20 0.10
CA SER A 193 -3.01 10.39 -0.70
C SER A 193 -2.23 10.37 -2.02
N ILE A 194 -2.69 11.17 -2.98
CA ILE A 194 -2.02 11.31 -4.27
C ILE A 194 -0.91 12.34 -4.13
N GLY A 195 0.33 11.92 -4.41
CA GLY A 195 1.47 12.83 -4.45
C GLY A 195 1.50 13.62 -5.75
N ILE A 196 1.75 14.92 -5.64
CA ILE A 196 1.84 15.85 -6.78
C ILE A 196 3.02 16.78 -6.60
N LYS A 197 3.51 17.35 -7.71
CA LYS A 197 4.60 18.32 -7.66
C LYS A 197 4.21 19.51 -6.79
N LYS A 198 5.13 19.97 -5.96
CA LYS A 198 4.92 21.09 -5.05
C LYS A 198 4.44 22.35 -5.77
N GLY A 199 3.35 22.94 -5.26
CA GLY A 199 2.73 24.13 -5.86
C GLY A 199 1.98 23.89 -7.16
N SER A 200 1.71 22.64 -7.54
CA SER A 200 0.95 22.33 -8.77
C SER A 200 -0.53 22.59 -8.59
N SER A 201 -1.13 23.31 -9.57
CA SER A 201 -2.57 23.60 -9.61
C SER A 201 -3.43 22.35 -9.84
N ILE A 202 -2.86 21.24 -10.28
CA ILE A 202 -3.59 19.99 -10.51
C ILE A 202 -4.18 19.41 -9.20
N LYS A 203 -3.68 19.85 -8.05
CA LYS A 203 -4.18 19.44 -6.73
C LYS A 203 -5.68 19.69 -6.58
N ASP A 204 -6.12 20.90 -6.88
CA ASP A 204 -7.50 21.31 -6.68
C ASP A 204 -8.42 20.52 -7.63
N GLU A 205 -8.01 20.34 -8.90
CA GLU A 205 -8.75 19.54 -9.88
C GLU A 205 -8.90 18.07 -9.41
N ILE A 206 -7.84 17.49 -8.83
CA ILE A 206 -7.88 16.12 -8.30
C ILE A 206 -8.77 16.05 -7.05
N ASN A 207 -8.67 17.01 -6.14
CA ASN A 207 -9.51 17.05 -4.93
C ASN A 207 -10.99 17.21 -5.27
N GLU A 208 -11.34 18.06 -6.23
CA GLU A 208 -12.71 18.18 -6.74
C GLU A 208 -13.21 16.84 -7.31
N ALA A 209 -12.38 16.13 -8.08
CA ALA A 209 -12.72 14.82 -8.61
C ALA A 209 -12.90 13.79 -7.47
N LEU A 210 -11.99 13.77 -6.49
CA LEU A 210 -12.05 12.87 -5.33
C LEU A 210 -13.31 13.11 -4.47
N ALA A 211 -13.70 14.36 -4.26
CA ALA A 211 -14.89 14.70 -3.49
C ALA A 211 -16.19 14.13 -4.08
N THR A 212 -16.20 13.82 -5.38
CA THR A 212 -17.36 13.20 -6.05
C THR A 212 -17.38 11.67 -5.93
N ILE A 213 -16.35 11.04 -5.38
CA ILE A 213 -16.25 9.58 -5.19
C ILE A 213 -16.51 9.30 -3.71
N SER A 214 -17.70 8.78 -3.39
CA SER A 214 -18.09 8.48 -2.01
C SER A 214 -17.18 7.41 -1.38
N GLU A 215 -17.11 7.39 -0.05
CA GLU A 215 -16.39 6.37 0.70
C GLU A 215 -16.88 4.96 0.36
N GLU A 216 -18.20 4.78 0.26
CA GLU A 216 -18.80 3.51 -0.17
C GLU A 216 -18.26 3.06 -1.53
N THR A 217 -18.18 3.98 -2.51
CA THR A 217 -17.62 3.69 -3.84
C THR A 217 -16.15 3.31 -3.74
N ARG A 218 -15.36 4.00 -2.92
CA ARG A 218 -13.94 3.69 -2.69
C ARG A 218 -13.76 2.29 -2.10
N ASN A 219 -14.60 1.91 -1.13
CA ASN A 219 -14.59 0.59 -0.52
C ASN A 219 -14.98 -0.50 -1.54
N GLN A 220 -16.01 -0.27 -2.38
CA GLN A 220 -16.39 -1.18 -3.46
C GLN A 220 -15.25 -1.37 -4.48
N ILE A 221 -14.50 -0.31 -4.81
CA ILE A 221 -13.34 -0.38 -5.70
C ILE A 221 -12.21 -1.21 -5.05
N MET A 222 -11.98 -1.06 -3.74
CA MET A 222 -11.00 -1.86 -3.02
C MET A 222 -11.38 -3.35 -2.99
N ASP A 223 -12.63 -3.66 -2.68
CA ASP A 223 -13.15 -5.03 -2.70
C ASP A 223 -13.01 -5.67 -4.08
N LYS A 224 -13.29 -4.91 -5.14
CA LYS A 224 -13.08 -5.34 -6.53
C LYS A 224 -11.61 -5.61 -6.79
N ALA A 225 -10.69 -4.75 -6.33
CA ALA A 225 -9.26 -4.94 -6.51
C ALA A 225 -8.77 -6.22 -5.83
N VAL A 226 -9.18 -6.47 -4.58
CA VAL A 226 -8.87 -7.70 -3.85
C VAL A 226 -9.38 -8.93 -4.59
N LYS A 227 -10.63 -8.94 -5.05
CA LYS A 227 -11.22 -10.07 -5.80
C LYS A 227 -10.50 -10.32 -7.13
N ASN A 228 -10.17 -9.26 -7.86
CA ASN A 228 -9.51 -9.36 -9.16
C ASN A 228 -8.08 -9.89 -9.05
N GLN A 229 -7.36 -9.54 -7.98
CA GLN A 229 -6.02 -10.06 -7.73
C GLN A 229 -6.06 -11.57 -7.47
N LEU A 230 -7.07 -12.07 -6.75
CA LEU A 230 -7.26 -13.50 -6.51
C LEU A 230 -7.50 -14.28 -7.80
N ALA A 231 -8.24 -13.71 -8.74
CA ALA A 231 -8.59 -14.36 -10.01
C ALA A 231 -7.40 -14.51 -10.98
N ILE A 232 -6.26 -13.84 -10.73
CA ILE A 232 -5.05 -13.95 -11.58
C ILE A 232 -4.18 -15.12 -11.12
N ASN A 233 -4.26 -15.51 -9.86
CA ASN A 233 -3.44 -16.56 -9.26
C ASN A 233 -4.11 -17.97 -9.36
N ASN A 234 -5.29 -18.05 -9.96
CA ASN A 234 -6.03 -19.27 -10.32
C ASN A 234 -6.10 -19.42 -11.84
#